data_d9ef597f7606cad1b7243d101e0492cd
#
_entry.id   d9ef597f7606cad1b7243d101e0492cd
#
_cell.length_a   1.000
_cell.length_b   1.000
_cell.length_c   1.000
_cell.angle_alpha   90.00
_cell.angle_beta   90.00
_cell.angle_gamma   90.00
#
_symmetry.space_group_name_H-M   'P 1'
#
loop_
_entity.id
_entity.type
_entity.pdbx_description
1 polymer ?
#
loop_
_entity_poly.entity_id
_entity_poly.type
_entity_poly.pdbx_seq_one_letter_code
_entity_poly.pdbx_strand_id
1 'polypeptide(L)'
;MIRKKKCVAMLLAGGQGSRLYALTNNIAKPAVSFGGKYRIIDFPLSNCVNSGIDTVGILAQYQPLLMNEYIGNGQPWDLDRTFGGVHILSPYQGKHSSDWYKGTANAIYQNIHFIKQYNPDYVLILSGDHIYKMDYSRMLEAHIKAGAAC
;
A
#
# COMPACT_ATOMS: atom_id res chain seq x y z
N MET A 1 15.01 -19.72 5.93
CA MET A 1 13.98 -19.67 6.99
C MET A 1 13.05 -18.49 6.67
N ILE A 2 11.81 -18.75 6.28
CA ILE A 2 10.85 -17.66 6.00
C ILE A 2 10.47 -17.05 7.34
N ARG A 3 10.86 -15.79 7.57
CA ARG A 3 10.43 -15.05 8.77
C ARG A 3 8.96 -14.66 8.57
N LYS A 4 8.08 -15.26 9.37
CA LYS A 4 6.65 -14.95 9.34
C LYS A 4 6.39 -13.54 9.85
N LYS A 5 5.50 -12.80 9.17
CA LYS A 5 4.98 -11.51 9.64
C LYS A 5 3.59 -11.69 10.26
N LYS A 6 3.27 -10.95 11.32
CA LYS A 6 1.93 -10.99 11.89
C LYS A 6 0.90 -10.36 10.95
N CYS A 7 1.25 -9.22 10.37
CA CYS A 7 0.40 -8.46 9.46
C CYS A 7 1.21 -7.87 8.31
N VAL A 8 0.66 -7.87 7.12
CA VAL A 8 1.17 -7.17 5.93
C VAL A 8 0.11 -6.20 5.46
N ALA A 9 0.49 -4.96 5.16
CA ALA A 9 -0.43 -3.97 4.59
C ALA A 9 -0.37 -3.96 3.06
N MET A 10 -1.52 -3.80 2.43
CA MET A 10 -1.69 -3.62 1.00
C MET A 10 -2.40 -2.29 0.75
N LEU A 11 -1.66 -1.30 0.25
CA LEU A 11 -2.16 0.03 -0.05
C LEU A 11 -2.65 0.11 -1.50
N LEU A 12 -3.93 0.39 -1.69
CA LEU A 12 -4.55 0.59 -3.00
C LEU A 12 -4.27 2.02 -3.49
N ALA A 13 -3.27 2.19 -4.32
CA ALA A 13 -2.80 3.48 -4.86
C ALA A 13 -3.06 3.64 -6.36
N GLY A 14 -3.97 2.85 -6.93
CA GLY A 14 -4.17 2.72 -8.38
C GLY A 14 -5.22 3.66 -9.00
N GLY A 15 -5.80 4.60 -8.26
CA GLY A 15 -6.84 5.49 -8.79
C GLY A 15 -6.29 6.61 -9.68
N GLN A 16 -6.93 6.85 -10.85
CA GLN A 16 -6.59 7.98 -11.74
C GLN A 16 -6.81 9.36 -11.11
N GLY A 17 -7.65 9.43 -10.06
CA GLY A 17 -7.93 10.69 -9.37
C GLY A 17 -8.69 11.71 -10.22
N SER A 18 -9.44 11.29 -11.23
CA SER A 18 -10.17 12.15 -12.18
C SER A 18 -11.01 13.25 -11.54
N ARG A 19 -11.45 13.05 -10.30
CA ARG A 19 -12.24 14.04 -9.53
C ARG A 19 -11.42 15.23 -9.03
N LEU A 20 -10.09 15.13 -9.01
CA LEU A 20 -9.19 16.22 -8.59
C LEU A 20 -8.70 17.07 -9.78
N TYR A 21 -9.21 16.80 -10.99
CA TYR A 21 -8.93 17.56 -12.22
C TYR A 21 -7.45 17.94 -12.38
N ALA A 22 -7.14 19.23 -12.37
CA ALA A 22 -5.81 19.77 -12.62
C ALA A 22 -4.71 19.20 -11.69
N LEU A 23 -5.06 18.79 -10.47
CA LEU A 23 -4.10 18.24 -9.49
C LEU A 23 -3.60 16.84 -9.86
N THR A 24 -4.35 16.11 -10.69
CA THR A 24 -4.05 14.70 -11.02
C THR A 24 -3.79 14.46 -12.50
N ASN A 25 -3.67 15.53 -13.32
CA ASN A 25 -3.38 15.37 -14.74
C ASN A 25 -2.05 14.63 -15.01
N ASN A 26 -1.03 14.91 -14.19
CA ASN A 26 0.31 14.35 -14.37
C ASN A 26 0.83 13.59 -13.13
N ILE A 27 0.01 13.43 -12.10
CA ILE A 27 0.42 12.85 -10.82
C ILE A 27 -0.67 11.89 -10.34
N ALA A 28 -0.30 10.69 -9.91
CA ALA A 28 -1.23 9.78 -9.26
C ALA A 28 -1.80 10.41 -7.99
N LYS A 29 -3.10 10.20 -7.70
CA LYS A 29 -3.76 10.82 -6.55
C LYS A 29 -3.01 10.68 -5.22
N PRO A 30 -2.47 9.51 -4.85
CA PRO A 30 -1.70 9.36 -3.61
C PRO A 30 -0.40 10.18 -3.56
N ALA A 31 0.15 10.56 -4.72
CA ALA A 31 1.35 11.37 -4.83
C ALA A 31 1.09 12.88 -4.82
N VAL A 32 -0.17 13.31 -4.77
CA VAL A 32 -0.53 14.74 -4.70
C VAL A 32 -0.03 15.34 -3.40
N SER A 33 0.58 16.53 -3.49
CA SER A 33 1.08 17.27 -2.33
C SER A 33 -0.05 17.72 -1.41
N PHE A 34 0.19 17.63 -0.11
CA PHE A 34 -0.71 18.04 0.94
C PHE A 34 0.03 18.83 2.02
N GLY A 35 -0.48 20.01 2.38
CA GLY A 35 0.11 20.83 3.42
C GLY A 35 1.53 21.34 3.10
N GLY A 36 1.92 21.41 1.83
CA GLY A 36 3.19 21.94 1.34
C GLY A 36 4.41 21.03 1.54
N LYS A 37 4.39 20.10 2.48
CA LYS A 37 5.52 19.23 2.81
C LYS A 37 5.26 17.76 2.51
N TYR A 38 4.03 17.32 2.75
CA TYR A 38 3.63 15.91 2.66
C TYR A 38 2.93 15.60 1.35
N ARG A 39 2.78 14.32 1.07
CA ARG A 39 1.86 13.78 0.05
C ARG A 39 0.78 12.94 0.71
N ILE A 40 -0.31 12.69 0.01
CA ILE A 40 -1.45 11.93 0.55
C ILE A 40 -1.00 10.56 1.05
N ILE A 41 -0.10 9.90 0.34
CA ILE A 41 0.42 8.56 0.68
C ILE A 41 1.17 8.51 2.01
N ASP A 42 1.71 9.63 2.50
CA ASP A 42 2.47 9.69 3.75
C ASP A 42 1.62 9.32 4.96
N PHE A 43 0.33 9.67 4.92
CA PHE A 43 -0.59 9.41 6.04
C PHE A 43 -0.82 7.91 6.26
N PRO A 44 -1.25 7.11 5.26
CA PRO A 44 -1.39 5.67 5.46
C PRO A 44 -0.07 4.95 5.73
N LEU A 45 1.06 5.39 5.15
CA LEU A 45 2.37 4.82 5.46
C LEU A 45 2.78 5.08 6.91
N SER A 46 2.64 6.32 7.39
CA SER A 46 2.90 6.68 8.78
C SER A 46 1.99 5.92 9.75
N ASN A 47 0.71 5.78 9.42
CA ASN A 47 -0.23 5.02 10.23
C ASN A 47 0.18 3.53 10.32
N CYS A 48 0.64 2.91 9.20
CA CYS A 48 1.13 1.53 9.21
C CYS A 48 2.30 1.38 10.19
N VAL A 49 3.32 2.23 10.04
CA VAL A 49 4.54 2.15 10.88
C VAL A 49 4.21 2.40 12.35
N ASN A 50 3.42 3.43 12.64
CA ASN A 50 2.98 3.74 14.02
C ASN A 50 2.11 2.64 14.64
N SER A 51 1.50 1.79 13.81
CA SER A 51 0.74 0.61 14.24
C SER A 51 1.58 -0.68 14.30
N GLY A 52 2.91 -0.58 14.14
CA GLY A 52 3.81 -1.73 14.16
C GLY A 52 3.79 -2.60 12.91
N ILE A 53 3.22 -2.10 11.80
CA ILE A 53 3.19 -2.80 10.51
C ILE A 53 4.36 -2.31 9.66
N ASP A 54 5.36 -3.15 9.51
CA ASP A 54 6.64 -2.83 8.88
C ASP A 54 6.81 -3.42 7.47
N THR A 55 5.75 -3.96 6.91
CA THR A 55 5.75 -4.56 5.56
C THR A 55 4.54 -4.07 4.81
N VAL A 56 4.79 -3.28 3.76
CA VAL A 56 3.74 -2.57 3.02
C VAL A 56 3.93 -2.76 1.52
N GLY A 57 2.92 -3.31 0.85
CA GLY A 57 2.83 -3.34 -0.60
C GLY A 57 1.96 -2.21 -1.12
N ILE A 58 2.50 -1.34 -1.96
CA ILE A 58 1.77 -0.25 -2.61
C ILE A 58 1.37 -0.69 -4.02
N LEU A 59 0.08 -0.84 -4.26
CA LEU A 59 -0.47 -1.25 -5.54
C LEU A 59 -0.65 -0.01 -6.43
N ALA A 60 0.37 0.32 -7.23
CA ALA A 60 0.42 1.49 -8.08
C ALA A 60 0.19 1.10 -9.54
N GLN A 61 -0.77 1.77 -10.22
CA GLN A 61 -1.09 1.52 -11.61
C GLN A 61 -0.77 2.72 -12.50
N TYR A 62 -1.01 3.94 -11.99
CA TYR A 62 -0.80 5.17 -12.73
C TYR A 62 0.43 5.91 -12.21
N GLN A 63 1.22 6.47 -13.14
CA GLN A 63 2.42 7.24 -12.83
C GLN A 63 3.38 6.56 -11.83
N PRO A 64 3.74 5.28 -12.06
CA PRO A 64 4.55 4.53 -11.11
C PRO A 64 5.93 5.13 -10.89
N LEU A 65 6.50 5.83 -11.90
CA LEU A 65 7.82 6.44 -11.81
C LEU A 65 7.89 7.50 -10.71
N LEU A 66 6.96 8.47 -10.71
CA LEU A 66 6.91 9.52 -9.69
C LEU A 66 6.66 8.96 -8.29
N MET A 67 5.85 7.91 -8.20
CA MET A 67 5.62 7.21 -6.93
C MET A 67 6.89 6.50 -6.46
N ASN A 68 7.60 5.81 -7.36
CA ASN A 68 8.86 5.15 -7.06
C ASN A 68 9.94 6.14 -6.60
N GLU A 69 10.09 7.27 -7.28
CA GLU A 69 11.04 8.32 -6.92
C GLU A 69 10.74 8.90 -5.54
N TYR A 70 9.46 9.13 -5.23
CA TYR A 70 9.07 9.71 -3.95
C TYR A 70 9.22 8.73 -2.78
N ILE A 71 8.75 7.51 -2.95
CA ILE A 71 8.82 6.47 -1.91
C ILE A 71 10.27 6.00 -1.73
N GLY A 72 11.02 5.89 -2.82
CA GLY A 72 12.39 5.40 -2.78
C GLY A 72 12.47 4.03 -2.10
N ASN A 73 13.39 3.90 -1.16
CA ASN A 73 13.56 2.71 -0.33
C ASN A 73 12.67 2.69 0.94
N GLY A 74 11.90 3.76 1.20
CA GLY A 74 11.05 3.86 2.39
C GLY A 74 11.70 4.43 3.63
N GLN A 75 12.94 4.94 3.53
CA GLN A 75 13.69 5.51 4.66
C GLN A 75 12.92 6.57 5.46
N PRO A 76 12.16 7.51 4.85
CA PRO A 76 11.42 8.53 5.59
C PRO A 76 10.38 7.97 6.59
N TRP A 77 9.96 6.73 6.40
CA TRP A 77 8.97 6.03 7.23
C TRP A 77 9.57 4.85 8.01
N ASP A 78 10.92 4.69 8.07
CA ASP A 78 11.56 3.51 8.68
C ASP A 78 11.08 2.18 8.02
N LEU A 79 10.87 2.22 6.70
CA LEU A 79 10.44 1.08 5.87
C LEU A 79 11.55 0.59 4.92
N ASP A 80 12.80 0.98 5.13
CA ASP A 80 14.00 0.53 4.39
C ASP A 80 14.61 -0.74 4.98
N ARG A 81 13.76 -1.71 5.28
CA ARG A 81 14.16 -2.91 6.03
C ARG A 81 14.70 -4.01 5.11
N THR A 82 15.71 -4.73 5.56
CA THR A 82 16.26 -5.89 4.87
C THR A 82 15.22 -7.01 4.68
N PHE A 83 14.27 -7.13 5.61
CA PHE A 83 13.16 -8.08 5.53
C PHE A 83 11.83 -7.39 5.87
N GLY A 84 10.98 -7.24 4.88
CA GLY A 84 9.79 -6.40 4.92
C GLY A 84 10.03 -5.07 4.22
N GLY A 85 9.60 -3.95 4.83
CA GLY A 85 9.73 -2.63 4.26
C GLY A 85 8.63 -2.30 3.25
N VAL A 86 8.82 -1.22 2.49
CA VAL A 86 7.88 -0.79 1.46
C VAL A 86 8.26 -1.33 0.08
N HIS A 87 7.26 -1.81 -0.65
CA HIS A 87 7.40 -2.31 -2.02
C HIS A 87 6.32 -1.71 -2.91
N ILE A 88 6.72 -1.19 -4.07
CA ILE A 88 5.76 -0.74 -5.08
C ILE A 88 5.47 -1.92 -6.02
N LEU A 89 4.20 -2.27 -6.10
CA LEU A 89 3.67 -3.40 -6.85
C LEU A 89 2.88 -2.85 -8.03
N SER A 90 3.48 -2.89 -9.20
CA SER A 90 2.83 -2.48 -10.45
C SER A 90 2.22 -3.69 -11.15
N PRO A 91 1.19 -3.51 -11.99
CA PRO A 91 0.70 -4.57 -12.87
C PRO A 91 1.85 -5.10 -13.72
N TYR A 92 1.97 -6.41 -13.86
CA TYR A 92 2.98 -7.02 -14.72
C TYR A 92 2.34 -7.83 -15.84
N GLN A 93 3.04 -7.89 -16.96
CA GLN A 93 2.64 -8.74 -18.07
C GLN A 93 3.02 -10.20 -17.75
N GLY A 94 2.02 -11.05 -17.54
CA GLY A 94 2.20 -12.50 -17.52
C GLY A 94 2.26 -13.07 -18.94
N LYS A 95 2.68 -14.32 -19.10
CA LYS A 95 2.75 -15.00 -20.43
C LYS A 95 1.42 -15.04 -21.18
N HIS A 96 0.30 -14.77 -20.51
CA HIS A 96 -1.06 -14.90 -21.07
C HIS A 96 -1.97 -13.69 -20.86
N SER A 97 -1.52 -12.62 -20.19
CA SER A 97 -2.30 -11.39 -20.03
C SER A 97 -1.43 -10.18 -19.70
N SER A 98 -1.62 -9.10 -20.42
CA SER A 98 -1.08 -7.77 -20.12
C SER A 98 -2.18 -6.92 -19.50
N ASP A 99 -2.74 -7.37 -18.39
CA ASP A 99 -3.93 -6.72 -17.86
C ASP A 99 -3.59 -5.76 -16.74
N TRP A 100 -3.97 -4.50 -16.94
CA TRP A 100 -4.13 -3.52 -15.88
C TRP A 100 -5.01 -4.09 -14.76
N TYR A 101 -4.87 -3.56 -13.54
CA TYR A 101 -5.77 -3.96 -12.46
C TYR A 101 -7.22 -3.66 -12.84
N LYS A 102 -8.04 -4.70 -12.93
CA LYS A 102 -9.48 -4.60 -13.28
C LYS A 102 -10.35 -4.14 -12.10
N GLY A 103 -9.73 -3.76 -10.99
CA GLY A 103 -10.38 -3.33 -9.76
C GLY A 103 -9.53 -3.67 -8.53
N THR A 104 -9.99 -3.26 -7.37
CA THR A 104 -9.25 -3.39 -6.11
C THR A 104 -8.96 -4.83 -5.72
N ALA A 105 -9.96 -5.72 -5.82
CA ALA A 105 -9.80 -7.14 -5.52
C ALA A 105 -8.83 -7.82 -6.50
N ASN A 106 -8.89 -7.46 -7.79
CA ASN A 106 -7.98 -7.98 -8.81
C ASN A 106 -6.54 -7.53 -8.56
N ALA A 107 -6.33 -6.29 -8.12
CA ALA A 107 -5.01 -5.79 -7.75
C ALA A 107 -4.38 -6.63 -6.61
N ILE A 108 -5.14 -6.94 -5.58
CA ILE A 108 -4.68 -7.83 -4.49
C ILE A 108 -4.38 -9.23 -5.01
N TYR A 109 -5.28 -9.79 -5.83
CA TYR A 109 -5.12 -11.14 -6.38
C TYR A 109 -3.87 -11.29 -7.24
N GLN A 110 -3.60 -10.34 -8.13
CA GLN A 110 -2.39 -10.35 -8.96
C GLN A 110 -1.10 -10.33 -8.11
N ASN A 111 -1.14 -9.73 -6.93
CA ASN A 111 0.01 -9.62 -6.01
C ASN A 111 -0.03 -10.61 -4.84
N ILE A 112 -0.80 -11.69 -4.95
CA ILE A 112 -0.91 -12.72 -3.91
C ILE A 112 0.45 -13.36 -3.56
N HIS A 113 1.38 -13.41 -4.53
CA HIS A 113 2.73 -13.92 -4.30
C HIS A 113 3.53 -13.08 -3.30
N PHE A 114 3.37 -11.74 -3.36
CA PHE A 114 3.96 -10.83 -2.39
C PHE A 114 3.47 -11.15 -0.97
N ILE A 115 2.16 -11.34 -0.81
CA ILE A 115 1.58 -11.70 0.49
C ILE A 115 2.12 -13.06 0.97
N LYS A 116 2.11 -14.08 0.10
CA LYS A 116 2.58 -15.44 0.42
C LYS A 116 4.06 -15.47 0.82
N GLN A 117 4.89 -14.58 0.29
CA GLN A 117 6.31 -14.48 0.62
C GLN A 117 6.54 -14.25 2.12
N TYR A 118 5.66 -13.51 2.78
CA TYR A 118 5.75 -13.20 4.21
C TYR A 118 4.91 -14.11 5.10
N ASN A 119 4.05 -14.95 4.50
CA ASN A 119 3.14 -15.85 5.20
C ASN A 119 2.45 -15.20 6.42
N PRO A 120 1.78 -14.05 6.25
CA PRO A 120 1.20 -13.31 7.36
C PRO A 120 -0.03 -14.02 7.93
N ASP A 121 -0.34 -13.74 9.22
CA ASP A 121 -1.60 -14.17 9.81
C ASP A 121 -2.77 -13.31 9.33
N TYR A 122 -2.48 -12.02 9.07
CA TYR A 122 -3.48 -11.03 8.65
C TYR A 122 -2.97 -10.17 7.50
N VAL A 123 -3.88 -9.73 6.67
CA VAL A 123 -3.62 -8.77 5.59
C VAL A 123 -4.50 -7.56 5.82
N LEU A 124 -3.88 -6.40 5.97
CA LEU A 124 -4.56 -5.12 6.11
C LEU A 124 -4.67 -4.46 4.75
N ILE A 125 -5.89 -4.24 4.26
CA ILE A 125 -6.15 -3.59 2.97
C ILE A 125 -6.59 -2.17 3.23
N LEU A 126 -5.87 -1.20 2.65
CA LEU A 126 -6.05 0.23 2.88
C LEU A 126 -6.20 0.99 1.57
N SER A 127 -6.95 2.10 1.61
CA SER A 127 -6.90 3.09 0.54
C SER A 127 -5.64 3.96 0.68
N GLY A 128 -4.91 4.15 -0.40
CA GLY A 128 -3.70 4.98 -0.45
C GLY A 128 -3.98 6.48 -0.57
N ASP A 129 -5.25 6.87 -0.61
CA ASP A 129 -5.70 8.25 -0.86
C ASP A 129 -6.48 8.87 0.30
N HIS A 130 -6.37 8.31 1.49
CA HIS A 130 -7.12 8.72 2.68
C HIS A 130 -6.22 9.44 3.68
N ILE A 131 -6.55 10.71 3.95
CA ILE A 131 -5.84 11.55 4.91
C ILE A 131 -6.53 11.47 6.27
N TYR A 132 -5.96 10.70 7.19
CA TYR A 132 -6.47 10.54 8.55
C TYR A 132 -5.36 10.00 9.47
N LYS A 133 -5.56 10.10 10.77
CA LYS A 133 -4.71 9.50 11.78
C LYS A 133 -5.45 8.33 12.41
N MET A 134 -4.87 7.12 12.31
CA MET A 134 -5.48 5.90 12.83
C MET A 134 -4.40 4.94 13.33
N ASP A 135 -4.71 4.28 14.43
CA ASP A 135 -3.97 3.16 14.95
C ASP A 135 -4.61 1.85 14.49
N TYR A 136 -3.99 1.23 13.50
CA TYR A 136 -4.48 -0.04 12.93
C TYR A 136 -4.32 -1.23 13.88
N SER A 137 -3.46 -1.13 14.92
CA SER A 137 -3.31 -2.19 15.91
C SER A 137 -4.62 -2.44 16.65
N ARG A 138 -5.35 -1.38 16.99
CA ARG A 138 -6.68 -1.46 17.63
C ARG A 138 -7.72 -2.13 16.73
N MET A 139 -7.70 -1.81 15.42
CA MET A 139 -8.59 -2.45 14.45
C MET A 139 -8.29 -3.94 14.33
N LEU A 140 -7.01 -4.30 14.26
CA LEU A 140 -6.57 -5.70 14.21
C LEU A 140 -6.94 -6.47 15.49
N GLU A 141 -6.78 -5.87 16.66
CA GLU A 141 -7.19 -6.46 17.93
C GLU A 141 -8.70 -6.71 18.01
N ALA A 142 -9.50 -5.74 17.54
CA ALA A 142 -10.95 -5.89 17.49
C ALA A 142 -11.36 -7.03 16.55
N HIS A 143 -10.72 -7.13 15.38
CA HIS A 143 -10.93 -8.20 14.42
C HIS A 143 -10.61 -9.58 15.03
N ILE A 144 -9.46 -9.71 15.71
CA ILE A 144 -9.05 -10.96 16.37
C ILE A 144 -10.04 -11.36 17.46
N LYS A 145 -10.49 -10.40 18.29
CA LYS A 145 -11.49 -10.66 19.36
C LYS A 145 -12.83 -11.11 18.79
N ALA A 146 -13.22 -10.55 17.68
CA ALA A 146 -14.48 -10.91 17.01
C ALA A 146 -14.44 -12.30 16.37
N GLY A 147 -13.24 -12.86 16.11
CA GLY A 147 -13.08 -14.12 15.36
C GLY A 147 -13.66 -14.04 13.95
N ALA A 148 -13.75 -12.84 13.39
CA ALA A 148 -14.34 -12.62 12.09
C ALA A 148 -13.40 -13.08 10.96
N ALA A 149 -13.97 -13.44 9.81
CA ALA A 149 -13.17 -13.80 8.64
C ALA A 149 -12.61 -12.55 7.93
N CYS A 150 -13.36 -11.44 7.96
CA CYS A 150 -12.97 -10.11 7.45
C CYS A 150 -13.85 -9.02 8.11
#